data_b06d0365434e2e904e577df33d16816e
#
_entry.id   b06d0365434e2e904e577df33d16816e
#
_cell.length_a   1.000
_cell.length_b   1.000
_cell.length_c   1.000
_cell.angle_alpha   90.00
_cell.angle_beta   90.00
_cell.angle_gamma   90.00
#
_symmetry.space_group_name_H-M   'P 1'
#
loop_
_entity.id
_entity.type
_entity.pdbx_description
1 polymer ?
#
loop_
_entity_poly.entity_id
_entity_poly.type
_entity_poly.pdbx_seq_one_letter_code
_entity_poly.pdbx_strand_id
1 'polypeptide(L)'
;EPYRRQRQMCIRDRDDVSFSFTPGIYGLLGPNGAGKSTMMNLISDNLTPSKGRVLLDGRGIDELGSEYRKLLGYMPQQQNIYPELSLRRFLYFMASLKGLKKSEAGKDIEHYVRMVKLDDVLGKKLGAFSGGMKQRALIAQALIGNPGILILDEPTAGLDPKERIRIRNLISEVAKDKIVIIATHVVTDVEFIAKEIVMLLSLIHISEPTRLALI
;
A
#
# COMPACT_ATOMS: atom_id res chain seq x y z
N GLU A 1 25.90 11.36 -2.02
CA GLU A 1 24.48 10.95 -2.06
C GLU A 1 24.13 10.48 -3.46
N PRO A 2 23.70 9.23 -3.68
CA PRO A 2 23.23 8.83 -4.98
C PRO A 2 21.87 9.50 -5.23
N TYR A 3 21.73 10.14 -6.36
CA TYR A 3 20.54 10.74 -6.96
C TYR A 3 19.27 9.99 -6.55
N ARG A 4 18.39 10.63 -5.77
CA ARG A 4 17.00 10.19 -5.57
C ARG A 4 16.27 10.44 -6.90
N ARG A 5 16.32 9.48 -7.82
CA ARG A 5 15.46 9.49 -9.00
C ARG A 5 14.01 9.47 -8.50
N GLN A 6 13.23 10.47 -8.88
CA GLN A 6 11.79 10.47 -8.64
C GLN A 6 11.21 9.25 -9.37
N ARG A 7 10.77 8.27 -8.63
CA ARG A 7 10.13 7.08 -9.21
C ARG A 7 8.83 7.47 -9.87
N GLN A 8 8.60 6.97 -11.05
CA GLN A 8 7.37 7.18 -11.80
C GLN A 8 6.79 5.82 -12.17
N MET A 9 5.53 5.63 -11.87
CA MET A 9 4.78 4.43 -12.24
C MET A 9 3.65 4.82 -13.18
N CYS A 10 3.52 4.12 -14.29
CA CYS A 10 2.50 4.36 -15.30
C CYS A 10 1.71 3.09 -15.59
N ILE A 11 0.40 3.22 -15.74
CA ILE A 11 -0.50 2.16 -16.18
C ILE A 11 -1.07 2.59 -17.53
N ARG A 12 -1.05 1.68 -18.50
CA ARG A 12 -1.68 1.88 -19.80
C ARG A 12 -2.58 0.69 -20.09
N ASP A 13 -3.88 0.89 -20.21
CA ASP A 13 -4.87 -0.12 -20.55
C ASP A 13 -5.67 0.23 -21.80
N ARG A 14 -6.57 -0.67 -22.20
CA ARG A 14 -7.28 -0.72 -23.49
C ARG A 14 -8.21 0.46 -23.78
N ASP A 15 -8.64 1.19 -22.77
CA ASP A 15 -9.56 2.33 -22.87
C ASP A 15 -8.84 3.68 -22.80
N ASP A 16 -7.56 3.74 -23.23
CA ASP A 16 -6.69 4.93 -23.21
C ASP A 16 -6.46 5.54 -21.82
N VAL A 17 -6.71 4.78 -20.77
CA VAL A 17 -6.41 5.22 -19.41
C VAL A 17 -4.92 5.08 -19.16
N SER A 18 -4.24 6.21 -19.10
CA SER A 18 -2.84 6.29 -18.69
C SER A 18 -2.77 7.06 -17.39
N PHE A 19 -2.24 6.43 -16.35
CA PHE A 19 -2.05 7.07 -15.07
C PHE A 19 -0.58 7.02 -14.64
N SER A 20 -0.09 8.11 -14.04
CA SER A 20 1.31 8.27 -13.64
C SER A 20 1.40 8.62 -12.18
N PHE A 21 2.08 7.80 -11.40
CA PHE A 21 2.32 8.04 -9.98
C PHE A 21 3.74 8.55 -9.74
N THR A 22 3.86 9.62 -8.97
CA THR A 22 5.12 10.13 -8.41
C THR A 22 5.04 10.06 -6.89
N PRO A 23 6.10 10.27 -6.12
CA PRO A 23 6.01 10.24 -4.67
C PRO A 23 4.87 11.10 -4.12
N GLY A 24 4.09 10.51 -3.22
CA GLY A 24 2.87 11.08 -2.64
C GLY A 24 1.79 10.04 -2.41
N ILE A 25 0.66 10.47 -1.86
CA ILE A 25 -0.48 9.62 -1.54
C ILE A 25 -1.53 9.75 -2.65
N TYR A 26 -2.03 8.62 -3.11
CA TYR A 26 -3.09 8.51 -4.11
C TYR A 26 -4.27 7.74 -3.54
N GLY A 27 -5.45 8.35 -3.54
CA GLY A 27 -6.69 7.70 -3.15
C GLY A 27 -7.33 7.00 -4.34
N LEU A 28 -7.57 5.70 -4.25
CA LEU A 28 -8.33 4.93 -5.23
C LEU A 28 -9.73 4.72 -4.67
N LEU A 29 -10.68 5.54 -5.11
CA LEU A 29 -12.06 5.52 -4.64
C LEU A 29 -12.98 4.81 -5.65
N GLY A 30 -14.02 4.20 -5.15
CA GLY A 30 -15.08 3.62 -5.96
C GLY A 30 -15.93 2.62 -5.17
N PRO A 31 -17.13 2.30 -5.65
CA PRO A 31 -17.98 1.30 -5.02
C PRO A 31 -17.36 -0.10 -5.09
N ASN A 32 -17.93 -1.04 -4.34
CA ASN A 32 -17.52 -2.44 -4.46
C ASN A 32 -17.80 -2.94 -5.89
N GLY A 33 -16.85 -3.66 -6.46
CA GLY A 33 -16.94 -4.13 -7.85
C GLY A 33 -16.45 -3.13 -8.91
N ALA A 34 -16.07 -1.90 -8.56
CA ALA A 34 -15.58 -0.89 -9.51
C ALA A 34 -14.18 -1.17 -10.11
N GLY A 35 -13.54 -2.27 -9.74
CA GLY A 35 -12.22 -2.63 -10.28
C GLY A 35 -11.03 -2.22 -9.41
N LYS A 36 -11.24 -1.63 -8.21
CA LYS A 36 -10.14 -1.25 -7.31
C LYS A 36 -9.17 -2.41 -7.04
N SER A 37 -9.69 -3.56 -6.63
CA SER A 37 -8.87 -4.74 -6.34
C SER A 37 -8.17 -5.28 -7.60
N THR A 38 -8.80 -5.18 -8.77
CA THR A 38 -8.18 -5.55 -10.05
C THR A 38 -6.99 -4.63 -10.34
N MET A 39 -7.17 -3.31 -10.20
CA MET A 39 -6.09 -2.34 -10.40
C MET A 39 -4.94 -2.56 -9.42
N MET A 40 -5.24 -2.80 -8.14
CA MET A 40 -4.20 -3.11 -7.16
C MET A 40 -3.47 -4.41 -7.48
N ASN A 41 -4.17 -5.44 -7.95
CA ASN A 41 -3.57 -6.71 -8.35
C ASN A 41 -2.68 -6.56 -9.60
N LEU A 42 -3.03 -5.69 -10.55
CA LEU A 42 -2.19 -5.34 -11.69
C LEU A 42 -0.91 -4.61 -11.23
N ILE A 43 -1.04 -3.64 -10.33
CA ILE A 43 0.08 -2.88 -9.79
C ILE A 43 0.97 -3.77 -8.91
N SER A 44 0.39 -4.70 -8.16
CA SER A 44 1.15 -5.59 -7.27
C SER A 44 1.78 -6.79 -7.97
N ASP A 45 1.68 -6.89 -9.29
CA ASP A 45 2.19 -8.03 -10.09
C ASP A 45 1.51 -9.37 -9.73
N ASN A 46 0.29 -9.30 -9.18
CA ASN A 46 -0.54 -10.47 -8.90
C ASN A 46 -1.44 -10.86 -10.09
N LEU A 47 -1.65 -9.93 -11.02
CA LEU A 47 -2.38 -10.14 -12.27
C LEU A 47 -1.59 -9.56 -13.44
N THR A 48 -1.57 -10.28 -14.55
CA THR A 48 -1.03 -9.78 -15.82
C THR A 48 -2.13 -9.05 -16.58
N PRO A 49 -1.89 -7.81 -17.05
CA PRO A 49 -2.88 -7.10 -17.84
C PRO A 49 -3.12 -7.82 -19.16
N SER A 50 -4.39 -7.94 -19.59
CA SER A 50 -4.75 -8.52 -20.88
C SER A 50 -4.31 -7.64 -22.06
N LYS A 51 -4.21 -6.33 -21.84
CA LYS A 51 -3.63 -5.34 -22.75
C LYS A 51 -3.03 -4.20 -21.92
N GLY A 52 -2.10 -3.45 -22.56
CA GLY A 52 -1.39 -2.40 -21.87
C GLY A 52 -0.24 -2.93 -21.00
N ARG A 53 0.35 -2.07 -20.20
CA ARG A 53 1.51 -2.39 -19.35
C ARG A 53 1.52 -1.55 -18.07
N VAL A 54 2.03 -2.12 -17.01
CA VAL A 54 2.44 -1.38 -15.80
C VAL A 54 3.95 -1.15 -15.91
N LEU A 55 4.36 0.09 -15.78
CA LEU A 55 5.75 0.49 -15.93
C LEU A 55 6.26 1.12 -14.63
N LEU A 56 7.49 0.80 -14.26
CA LEU A 56 8.27 1.50 -13.23
C LEU A 56 9.50 2.11 -13.88
N ASP A 57 9.62 3.43 -13.83
CA ASP A 57 10.72 4.19 -14.46
C ASP A 57 10.94 3.82 -15.93
N GLY A 58 9.83 3.62 -16.68
CA GLY A 58 9.81 3.26 -18.10
C GLY A 58 10.05 1.79 -18.41
N ARG A 59 10.31 0.93 -17.42
CA ARG A 59 10.51 -0.53 -17.59
C ARG A 59 9.25 -1.29 -17.14
N GLY A 60 8.89 -2.34 -17.87
CA GLY A 60 7.78 -3.22 -17.48
C GLY A 60 8.03 -3.89 -16.12
N ILE A 61 7.00 -3.95 -15.26
CA ILE A 61 7.13 -4.65 -13.97
C ILE A 61 7.32 -6.15 -14.15
N ASP A 62 6.80 -6.72 -15.22
CA ASP A 62 7.02 -8.09 -15.67
C ASP A 62 8.49 -8.37 -15.99
N GLU A 63 9.18 -7.41 -16.62
CA GLU A 63 10.62 -7.49 -16.91
C GLU A 63 11.47 -7.37 -15.63
N LEU A 64 11.02 -6.55 -14.67
CA LEU A 64 11.72 -6.34 -13.40
C LEU A 64 11.55 -7.52 -12.43
N GLY A 65 10.43 -8.23 -12.48
CA GLY A 65 10.17 -9.43 -11.70
C GLY A 65 10.45 -9.27 -10.19
N SER A 66 11.43 -10.02 -9.68
CA SER A 66 11.77 -10.00 -8.25
C SER A 66 12.31 -8.65 -7.76
N GLU A 67 12.94 -7.85 -8.63
CA GLU A 67 13.42 -6.51 -8.27
C GLU A 67 12.25 -5.57 -7.97
N TYR A 68 11.19 -5.64 -8.79
CA TYR A 68 9.97 -4.89 -8.54
C TYR A 68 9.31 -5.29 -7.21
N ARG A 69 9.17 -6.61 -6.96
CA ARG A 69 8.55 -7.11 -5.72
C ARG A 69 9.29 -6.70 -4.44
N LYS A 70 10.59 -6.51 -4.49
CA LYS A 70 11.37 -5.95 -3.36
C LYS A 70 11.01 -4.50 -3.06
N LEU A 71 10.62 -3.73 -4.09
CA LEU A 71 10.23 -2.33 -3.98
C LEU A 71 8.77 -2.15 -3.55
N LEU A 72 7.99 -3.23 -3.51
CA LEU A 72 6.57 -3.20 -3.21
C LEU A 72 6.30 -3.57 -1.76
N GLY A 73 5.51 -2.75 -1.08
CA GLY A 73 4.83 -3.08 0.17
C GLY A 73 3.33 -3.23 -0.10
N TYR A 74 2.73 -4.32 0.36
CA TYR A 74 1.31 -4.56 0.13
C TYR A 74 0.61 -4.98 1.42
N MET A 75 -0.49 -4.32 1.71
CA MET A 75 -1.43 -4.64 2.77
C MET A 75 -2.79 -4.93 2.13
N PRO A 76 -3.21 -6.18 1.96
CA PRO A 76 -4.50 -6.56 1.41
C PRO A 76 -5.63 -6.35 2.42
N GLN A 77 -6.85 -6.16 1.94
CA GLN A 77 -8.06 -5.96 2.74
C GLN A 77 -8.31 -7.11 3.73
N GLN A 78 -8.16 -8.35 3.24
CA GLN A 78 -8.30 -9.55 4.05
C GLN A 78 -6.94 -10.23 4.15
N GLN A 79 -6.26 -10.02 5.25
CA GLN A 79 -5.06 -10.77 5.56
C GLN A 79 -5.36 -11.69 6.74
N ASN A 80 -5.18 -13.00 6.52
CA ASN A 80 -5.16 -13.95 7.61
C ASN A 80 -3.94 -13.67 8.49
N ILE A 81 -4.14 -12.90 9.53
CA ILE A 81 -3.12 -12.71 10.55
C ILE A 81 -3.01 -14.03 11.28
N TYR A 82 -1.81 -14.59 11.36
CA TYR A 82 -1.52 -15.81 12.12
C TYR A 82 -1.70 -15.54 13.62
N PRO A 83 -2.86 -15.87 14.22
CA PRO A 83 -3.21 -15.43 15.58
C PRO A 83 -2.27 -15.99 16.64
N GLU A 84 -1.67 -17.15 16.36
CA GLU A 84 -0.75 -17.83 17.28
C GLU A 84 0.66 -17.27 17.27
N LEU A 85 1.03 -16.51 16.22
CA LEU A 85 2.34 -15.89 16.18
C LEU A 85 2.37 -14.61 17.02
N SER A 86 3.52 -14.38 17.69
CA SER A 86 3.79 -13.06 18.26
C SER A 86 4.06 -12.07 17.11
N LEU A 87 3.83 -10.77 17.35
CA LEU A 87 4.14 -9.72 16.38
C LEU A 87 5.58 -9.84 15.88
N ARG A 88 6.54 -10.08 16.77
CA ARG A 88 7.96 -10.28 16.41
C ARG A 88 8.14 -11.43 15.42
N ARG A 89 7.57 -12.60 15.68
CA ARG A 89 7.69 -13.77 14.81
C ARG A 89 7.03 -13.53 13.46
N PHE A 90 5.87 -12.90 13.45
CA PHE A 90 5.15 -12.53 12.22
C PHE A 90 5.99 -11.61 11.35
N LEU A 91 6.55 -10.53 11.90
CA LEU A 91 7.35 -9.58 11.13
C LEU A 91 8.65 -10.19 10.61
N TYR A 92 9.33 -11.03 11.39
CA TYR A 92 10.50 -11.79 10.90
C TYR A 92 10.12 -12.78 9.79
N PHE A 93 8.98 -13.43 9.89
CA PHE A 93 8.46 -14.31 8.84
C PHE A 93 8.25 -13.54 7.54
N MET A 94 7.56 -12.40 7.60
CA MET A 94 7.33 -11.55 6.43
C MET A 94 8.62 -10.99 5.84
N ALA A 95 9.59 -10.61 6.68
CA ALA A 95 10.91 -10.17 6.25
C ALA A 95 11.66 -11.28 5.49
N SER A 96 11.56 -12.53 5.97
CA SER A 96 12.19 -13.67 5.31
C SER A 96 11.58 -13.96 3.93
N LEU A 97 10.27 -13.78 3.76
CA LEU A 97 9.60 -13.90 2.46
C LEU A 97 10.07 -12.83 1.46
N LYS A 98 10.48 -11.65 1.96
CA LYS A 98 11.11 -10.60 1.14
C LYS A 98 12.61 -10.85 0.89
N GLY A 99 13.19 -11.92 1.40
CA GLY A 99 14.59 -12.27 1.24
C GLY A 99 15.55 -11.41 2.09
N LEU A 100 15.07 -10.72 3.12
CA LEU A 100 15.91 -9.91 3.99
C LEU A 100 16.74 -10.80 4.92
N LYS A 101 18.01 -10.42 5.13
CA LYS A 101 18.87 -11.05 6.14
C LYS A 101 18.34 -10.71 7.54
N LYS A 102 18.54 -11.61 8.50
CA LYS A 102 18.02 -11.46 9.87
C LYS A 102 18.46 -10.16 10.55
N SER A 103 19.70 -9.72 10.29
CA SER A 103 20.25 -8.47 10.84
C SER A 103 19.58 -7.22 10.26
N GLU A 104 19.25 -7.23 8.96
CA GLU A 104 18.54 -6.14 8.28
C GLU A 104 17.08 -6.12 8.73
N ALA A 105 16.43 -7.28 8.74
CA ALA A 105 15.06 -7.44 9.24
C ALA A 105 14.92 -6.95 10.69
N GLY A 106 15.90 -7.21 11.55
CA GLY A 106 15.87 -6.75 12.94
C GLY A 106 15.82 -5.21 13.07
N LYS A 107 16.63 -4.50 12.27
CA LYS A 107 16.65 -3.02 12.25
C LYS A 107 15.32 -2.46 11.72
N ASP A 108 14.82 -3.02 10.64
CA ASP A 108 13.54 -2.61 10.05
C ASP A 108 12.38 -2.84 11.01
N ILE A 109 12.32 -4.02 11.63
CA ILE A 109 11.28 -4.36 12.60
C ILE A 109 11.29 -3.37 13.77
N GLU A 110 12.45 -3.10 14.34
CA GLU A 110 12.58 -2.16 15.44
C GLU A 110 12.12 -0.75 15.04
N HIS A 111 12.52 -0.29 13.87
CA HIS A 111 12.14 1.02 13.33
C HIS A 111 10.63 1.13 13.11
N TYR A 112 10.05 0.20 12.32
CA TYR A 112 8.64 0.30 11.94
C TYR A 112 7.69 -0.03 13.08
N VAL A 113 8.05 -0.91 14.01
CA VAL A 113 7.23 -1.18 15.19
C VAL A 113 7.14 0.02 16.12
N ARG A 114 8.21 0.80 16.28
CA ARG A 114 8.16 2.08 17.01
C ARG A 114 7.31 3.10 16.28
N MET A 115 7.46 3.23 14.96
CA MET A 115 6.67 4.14 14.12
C MET A 115 5.17 3.86 14.27
N VAL A 116 4.75 2.60 14.26
CA VAL A 116 3.35 2.21 14.44
C VAL A 116 2.91 2.13 15.91
N LYS A 117 3.78 2.43 16.87
CA LYS A 117 3.53 2.39 18.34
C LYS A 117 3.03 1.02 18.82
N LEU A 118 3.80 -0.02 18.52
CA LEU A 118 3.57 -1.41 18.94
C LEU A 118 4.80 -2.06 19.58
N ASP A 119 5.80 -1.27 19.96
CA ASP A 119 7.06 -1.71 20.56
C ASP A 119 6.85 -2.45 21.89
N ASP A 120 5.94 -1.97 22.75
CA ASP A 120 5.63 -2.59 24.07
C ASP A 120 4.95 -3.96 23.91
N VAL A 121 4.44 -4.30 22.72
CA VAL A 121 3.65 -5.52 22.50
C VAL A 121 4.27 -6.50 21.51
N LEU A 122 5.54 -6.30 21.14
CA LEU A 122 6.27 -7.16 20.20
C LEU A 122 6.23 -8.67 20.55
N GLY A 123 6.18 -8.99 21.84
CA GLY A 123 6.09 -10.36 22.33
C GLY A 123 4.68 -10.94 22.37
N LYS A 124 3.64 -10.10 22.26
CA LYS A 124 2.24 -10.54 22.36
C LYS A 124 1.78 -11.24 21.09
N LYS A 125 0.91 -12.25 21.23
CA LYS A 125 0.28 -12.94 20.13
C LYS A 125 -0.68 -12.01 19.38
N LEU A 126 -0.70 -12.09 18.05
CA LEU A 126 -1.56 -11.27 17.19
C LEU A 126 -3.06 -11.52 17.42
N GLY A 127 -3.42 -12.72 17.88
CA GLY A 127 -4.80 -13.04 18.28
C GLY A 127 -5.35 -12.14 19.39
N ALA A 128 -4.48 -11.62 20.27
CA ALA A 128 -4.86 -10.72 21.37
C ALA A 128 -4.89 -9.23 20.98
N PHE A 129 -4.63 -8.89 19.71
CA PHE A 129 -4.61 -7.51 19.25
C PHE A 129 -6.01 -6.98 18.95
N SER A 130 -6.26 -5.71 19.32
CA SER A 130 -7.45 -4.99 18.85
C SER A 130 -7.42 -4.79 17.33
N GLY A 131 -8.54 -4.42 16.72
CA GLY A 131 -8.62 -4.11 15.29
C GLY A 131 -7.57 -3.09 14.86
N GLY A 132 -7.46 -1.97 15.58
CA GLY A 132 -6.46 -0.93 15.30
C GLY A 132 -5.01 -1.41 15.49
N MET A 133 -4.74 -2.26 16.47
CA MET A 133 -3.41 -2.87 16.62
C MET A 133 -3.08 -3.80 15.46
N LYS A 134 -4.05 -4.58 14.99
CA LYS A 134 -3.88 -5.46 13.82
C LYS A 134 -3.57 -4.65 12.58
N GLN A 135 -4.33 -3.59 12.30
CA GLN A 135 -4.09 -2.71 11.16
C GLN A 135 -2.69 -2.08 11.20
N ARG A 136 -2.27 -1.58 12.36
CA ARG A 136 -0.92 -1.03 12.54
C ARG A 136 0.18 -2.09 12.35
N ALA A 137 -0.04 -3.32 12.78
CA ALA A 137 0.88 -4.44 12.55
C ALA A 137 0.98 -4.78 11.05
N LEU A 138 -0.14 -4.74 10.30
CA LEU A 138 -0.16 -4.95 8.85
C LEU A 138 0.53 -3.83 8.09
N ILE A 139 0.38 -2.58 8.51
CA ILE A 139 1.13 -1.46 7.94
C ILE A 139 2.63 -1.64 8.20
N ALA A 140 3.02 -1.99 9.43
CA ALA A 140 4.43 -2.27 9.73
C ALA A 140 4.99 -3.39 8.84
N GLN A 141 4.24 -4.48 8.66
CA GLN A 141 4.60 -5.58 7.76
C GLN A 141 4.79 -5.10 6.31
N ALA A 142 3.89 -4.27 5.81
CA ALA A 142 3.99 -3.75 4.45
C ALA A 142 5.23 -2.85 4.25
N LEU A 143 5.69 -2.18 5.30
CA LEU A 143 6.86 -1.29 5.30
C LEU A 143 8.21 -2.01 5.38
N ILE A 144 8.24 -3.27 5.85
CA ILE A 144 9.49 -4.04 5.95
C ILE A 144 10.21 -4.09 4.59
N GLY A 145 11.52 -3.87 4.62
CA GLY A 145 12.36 -3.77 3.41
C GLY A 145 12.33 -2.39 2.77
N ASN A 146 11.78 -1.40 3.46
CA ASN A 146 11.71 0.00 3.01
C ASN A 146 11.22 0.16 1.56
N PRO A 147 10.00 -0.30 1.24
CA PRO A 147 9.48 -0.27 -0.12
C PRO A 147 9.37 1.16 -0.65
N GLY A 148 9.54 1.34 -1.96
CA GLY A 148 9.31 2.62 -2.62
C GLY A 148 7.87 2.81 -3.07
N ILE A 149 7.10 1.72 -3.16
CA ILE A 149 5.68 1.69 -3.53
C ILE A 149 4.94 0.96 -2.41
N LEU A 150 3.91 1.58 -1.87
CA LEU A 150 3.08 1.03 -0.80
C LEU A 150 1.62 0.99 -1.25
N ILE A 151 1.01 -0.17 -1.24
CA ILE A 151 -0.40 -0.37 -1.56
C ILE A 151 -1.12 -0.77 -0.27
N LEU A 152 -2.15 -0.02 0.09
CA LEU A 152 -2.96 -0.23 1.29
C LEU A 152 -4.43 -0.41 0.88
N ASP A 153 -4.96 -1.59 1.08
CA ASP A 153 -6.35 -1.91 0.77
C ASP A 153 -7.21 -1.79 2.04
N GLU A 154 -8.10 -0.81 2.07
CA GLU A 154 -9.01 -0.50 3.18
C GLU A 154 -8.28 -0.40 4.55
N PRO A 155 -7.21 0.41 4.68
CA PRO A 155 -6.35 0.41 5.88
C PRO A 155 -7.06 0.88 7.15
N THR A 156 -8.22 1.51 7.04
CA THR A 156 -9.01 2.08 8.13
C THR A 156 -10.33 1.35 8.36
N ALA A 157 -10.62 0.29 7.60
CA ALA A 157 -11.88 -0.44 7.69
C ALA A 157 -12.10 -1.01 9.10
N GLY A 158 -13.34 -0.83 9.62
CA GLY A 158 -13.72 -1.36 10.92
C GLY A 158 -13.09 -0.65 12.13
N LEU A 159 -12.40 0.47 11.93
CA LEU A 159 -11.79 1.24 13.01
C LEU A 159 -12.71 2.36 13.50
N ASP A 160 -12.58 2.68 14.79
CA ASP A 160 -13.19 3.87 15.37
C ASP A 160 -12.56 5.17 14.83
N PRO A 161 -13.24 6.32 14.96
CA PRO A 161 -12.75 7.60 14.41
C PRO A 161 -11.35 8.01 14.90
N LYS A 162 -11.02 7.70 16.15
CA LYS A 162 -9.71 8.04 16.74
C LYS A 162 -8.58 7.22 16.12
N GLU A 163 -8.79 5.92 15.93
CA GLU A 163 -7.81 5.04 15.28
C GLU A 163 -7.70 5.38 13.78
N ARG A 164 -8.78 5.76 13.09
CA ARG A 164 -8.72 6.24 11.70
C ARG A 164 -7.80 7.44 11.54
N ILE A 165 -7.94 8.46 12.40
CA ILE A 165 -7.06 9.64 12.39
C ILE A 165 -5.61 9.20 12.62
N ARG A 166 -5.36 8.29 13.53
CA ARG A 166 -4.02 7.79 13.85
C ARG A 166 -3.38 7.08 12.64
N ILE A 167 -4.15 6.24 11.95
CA ILE A 167 -3.68 5.55 10.73
C ILE A 167 -3.41 6.54 9.60
N ARG A 168 -4.28 7.53 9.38
CA ARG A 168 -4.05 8.57 8.36
C ARG A 168 -2.76 9.36 8.61
N ASN A 169 -2.52 9.77 9.84
CA ASN A 169 -1.29 10.48 10.22
C ASN A 169 -0.05 9.60 9.97
N LEU A 170 -0.12 8.33 10.35
CA LEU A 170 0.94 7.36 10.10
C LEU A 170 1.24 7.22 8.60
N ILE A 171 0.20 7.08 7.76
CA ILE A 171 0.35 6.98 6.31
C ILE A 171 0.99 8.25 5.75
N SER A 172 0.56 9.43 6.20
CA SER A 172 1.14 10.71 5.80
C SER A 172 2.63 10.84 6.17
N GLU A 173 3.02 10.32 7.32
CA GLU A 173 4.42 10.30 7.76
C GLU A 173 5.29 9.40 6.86
N VAL A 174 4.76 8.23 6.51
CA VAL A 174 5.44 7.23 5.68
C VAL A 174 5.58 7.68 4.21
N ALA A 175 4.63 8.48 3.71
CA ALA A 175 4.49 8.78 2.28
C ALA A 175 5.49 9.82 1.74
N LYS A 176 6.34 10.43 2.58
CA LYS A 176 7.18 11.58 2.21
C LYS A 176 8.07 11.34 0.98
N ASP A 177 8.53 10.11 0.78
CA ASP A 177 9.44 9.72 -0.30
C ASP A 177 8.97 8.46 -1.06
N LYS A 178 7.70 8.07 -0.88
CA LYS A 178 7.12 6.84 -1.42
C LYS A 178 5.89 7.14 -2.28
N ILE A 179 5.61 6.27 -3.22
CA ILE A 179 4.30 6.21 -3.88
C ILE A 179 3.39 5.39 -2.96
N VAL A 180 2.34 6.00 -2.42
CA VAL A 180 1.37 5.32 -1.56
C VAL A 180 0.01 5.32 -2.25
N ILE A 181 -0.54 4.15 -2.49
CA ILE A 181 -1.86 3.95 -3.10
C ILE A 181 -2.79 3.40 -2.02
N ILE A 182 -3.86 4.12 -1.72
CA ILE A 182 -4.87 3.74 -0.74
C ILE A 182 -6.17 3.43 -1.48
N ALA A 183 -6.60 2.19 -1.47
CA ALA A 183 -7.93 1.84 -1.94
C ALA A 183 -8.91 1.90 -0.77
N THR A 184 -9.98 2.66 -0.94
CA THR A 184 -11.04 2.77 0.07
C THR A 184 -12.36 3.18 -0.59
N HIS A 185 -13.45 2.93 0.10
CA HIS A 185 -14.77 3.48 -0.24
C HIS A 185 -15.14 4.70 0.61
N VAL A 186 -14.27 5.07 1.56
CA VAL A 186 -14.49 6.17 2.52
C VAL A 186 -13.70 7.40 2.07
N VAL A 187 -14.38 8.39 1.51
CA VAL A 187 -13.77 9.63 0.98
C VAL A 187 -12.95 10.35 2.06
N THR A 188 -13.50 10.46 3.27
CA THR A 188 -12.86 11.17 4.40
C THR A 188 -11.51 10.58 4.82
N ASP A 189 -11.19 9.36 4.41
CA ASP A 189 -9.91 8.73 4.75
C ASP A 189 -8.76 9.23 3.86
N VAL A 190 -9.07 9.77 2.69
CA VAL A 190 -8.06 10.20 1.71
C VAL A 190 -8.14 11.68 1.32
N GLU A 191 -9.29 12.32 1.44
CA GLU A 191 -9.51 13.70 0.94
C GLU A 191 -8.53 14.75 1.50
N PHE A 192 -8.06 14.56 2.74
CA PHE A 192 -7.14 15.51 3.40
C PHE A 192 -5.66 15.16 3.23
N ILE A 193 -5.34 13.92 2.82
CA ILE A 193 -3.97 13.44 2.75
C ILE A 193 -3.52 13.07 1.35
N ALA A 194 -4.46 12.81 0.44
CA ALA A 194 -4.13 12.42 -0.92
C ALA A 194 -3.69 13.62 -1.77
N LYS A 195 -2.62 13.42 -2.53
CA LYS A 195 -2.17 14.31 -3.59
C LYS A 195 -3.16 14.35 -4.75
N GLU A 196 -3.69 13.19 -5.08
CA GLU A 196 -4.69 12.99 -6.12
C GLU A 196 -5.66 11.88 -5.71
N ILE A 197 -6.90 11.98 -6.17
CA ILE A 197 -7.93 10.98 -5.97
C ILE A 197 -8.37 10.46 -7.34
N VAL A 198 -8.25 9.16 -7.53
CA VAL A 198 -8.69 8.43 -8.71
C VAL A 198 -10.03 7.80 -8.39
N MET A 199 -11.08 8.22 -9.07
CA MET A 199 -12.41 7.64 -8.91
C MET A 199 -12.64 6.55 -9.97
N LEU A 200 -12.76 5.31 -9.55
CA LEU A 200 -13.22 4.22 -10.39
C LEU A 200 -14.74 4.17 -10.36
N LEU A 201 -15.35 4.55 -11.47
CA LEU A 201 -16.77 4.37 -11.72
C LEU A 201 -16.89 3.16 -12.64
N SER A 202 -17.71 2.17 -12.28
CA SER A 202 -17.95 0.99 -13.12
C SER A 202 -18.28 1.44 -14.54
N LEU A 203 -17.42 1.14 -15.50
CA LEU A 203 -17.50 1.17 -16.98
C LEU A 203 -18.62 2.00 -17.67
N ILE A 204 -19.10 3.08 -17.09
CA ILE A 204 -20.00 4.03 -17.73
C ILE A 204 -19.31 5.39 -17.70
N HIS A 205 -18.98 5.90 -18.88
CA HIS A 205 -18.37 7.20 -19.10
C HIS A 205 -19.08 8.34 -18.38
N ILE A 206 -18.32 9.11 -17.59
CA ILE A 206 -18.64 10.52 -17.36
C ILE A 206 -17.33 11.31 -17.39
N SER A 207 -17.21 12.18 -18.37
CA SER A 207 -16.12 13.15 -18.51
C SER A 207 -16.49 14.46 -17.85
N GLU A 208 -15.75 14.88 -16.82
CA GLU A 208 -15.62 16.32 -16.48
C GLU A 208 -14.33 16.59 -15.69
N PRO A 209 -13.66 17.73 -15.92
CA PRO A 209 -12.33 18.01 -15.40
C PRO A 209 -12.39 18.76 -14.08
N THR A 210 -12.25 18.09 -13.01
CA THR A 210 -11.77 18.67 -11.74
C THR A 210 -10.61 17.77 -11.32
N ARG A 211 -9.65 18.23 -10.51
CA ARG A 211 -8.47 17.47 -10.02
C ARG A 211 -8.73 16.00 -9.57
N LEU A 212 -9.80 15.42 -10.04
CA LEU A 212 -10.29 14.06 -9.97
C LEU A 212 -10.06 13.44 -11.34
N ALA A 213 -9.10 12.53 -11.48
CA ALA A 213 -9.05 11.67 -12.66
C ALA A 213 -10.12 10.59 -12.49
N LEU A 214 -11.16 10.64 -13.35
CA LEU A 214 -12.18 9.60 -13.46
C LEU A 214 -11.66 8.52 -14.40
N ILE A 215 -11.66 7.30 -13.95
CA ILE A 215 -11.33 6.11 -14.74
C ILE A 215 -12.50 5.14 -14.71
#